data_269bf0b007b410d1a687f4e379387107
#
_entry.id   269bf0b007b410d1a687f4e379387107
#
_cell.length_a   1.000
_cell.length_b   1.000
_cell.length_c   1.000
_cell.angle_alpha   90.00
_cell.angle_beta   90.00
_cell.angle_gamma   90.00
#
_symmetry.space_group_name_H-M   'P 1'
#
loop_
_entity.id
_entity.type
_entity.pdbx_description
1 polymer ?
#
loop_
_entity_poly.entity_id
_entity_poly.type
_entity_poly.pdbx_seq_one_letter_code
_entity_poly.pdbx_strand_id
1 'polypeptide(L)'
;MDIKRFTKRFTPLSSWRRIDCWLLAVGCWLFAACGNKEKEYDATGTFEATEVTVAAEQNGTLLMLSVSEGDSIVQGQEVGLVDTTQIWLKIQQLGATKQVYQSQKPDMEKQIAATREQLAKAQAEQRRYQELVNDGAAPSKMLDDATSQVKVLRRQLDAQVSALSTQVSTLNSQLSTVDVQVRQLRDQLQKCHIMAPITGMVLEKYAEQGEFVAVGKPLLKVADTRQMFLRAYVTSALLQHIKVGQKALVMADYGNGQKKEYEGTVSWISSKSEFTPKTILTDDERADLVYAVKVAVENDGYAKIGMYGEVRFNPASPSEGEGKE
;
A
#
# COMPACT_ATOMS: atom_id res chain seq x y z
N MET A 1 83.81 12.41 68.43
CA MET A 1 84.99 13.16 68.08
C MET A 1 84.57 14.19 67.05
N ASP A 2 84.56 15.40 67.45
CA ASP A 2 84.64 16.69 66.80
C ASP A 2 83.55 17.15 65.82
N ILE A 3 82.67 18.03 66.24
CA ILE A 3 82.70 19.48 66.49
C ILE A 3 83.23 20.29 65.29
N LYS A 4 82.33 21.10 64.69
CA LYS A 4 82.37 22.54 64.48
C LYS A 4 81.23 22.94 63.51
N ARG A 5 80.17 23.55 63.97
CA ARG A 5 79.92 25.03 64.02
C ARG A 5 80.34 25.77 62.74
N PHE A 6 79.39 26.36 62.02
CA PHE A 6 79.44 27.79 61.69
C PHE A 6 78.07 28.35 61.26
N THR A 7 77.72 29.30 61.87
CA THR A 7 76.75 30.35 61.94
C THR A 7 76.31 31.02 60.63
N LYS A 8 75.01 31.35 60.60
CA LYS A 8 74.32 32.57 60.14
C LYS A 8 74.71 33.26 58.86
N ARG A 9 73.74 33.49 57.97
CA ARG A 9 73.29 34.82 57.55
C ARG A 9 71.85 34.83 57.04
N PHE A 10 71.05 35.69 57.70
CA PHE A 10 69.73 36.12 57.22
C PHE A 10 69.88 37.07 56.06
N THR A 11 69.05 36.96 55.00
CA THR A 11 68.67 38.03 54.09
C THR A 11 67.20 37.98 53.77
N PRO A 12 66.49 39.12 53.54
CA PRO A 12 65.04 39.22 53.78
C PRO A 12 64.17 38.80 52.62
N LEU A 13 63.04 38.17 52.93
CA LEU A 13 61.88 37.96 52.10
C LEU A 13 61.21 39.26 51.72
N SER A 14 61.22 39.63 50.41
CA SER A 14 60.31 40.71 49.97
C SER A 14 59.93 40.68 48.47
N SER A 15 60.20 39.65 47.73
CA SER A 15 59.85 39.67 46.25
C SER A 15 58.98 38.48 45.77
N TRP A 16 58.60 37.53 46.61
CA TRP A 16 57.87 36.37 46.10
C TRP A 16 56.34 36.47 46.23
N ARG A 17 55.79 37.43 46.95
CA ARG A 17 54.33 37.55 47.15
C ARG A 17 53.57 38.19 46.00
N ARG A 18 54.20 38.73 44.98
CA ARG A 18 53.55 39.36 43.81
C ARG A 18 53.40 38.41 42.60
N ILE A 19 54.19 37.36 42.51
CA ILE A 19 54.20 36.43 41.38
C ILE A 19 53.06 35.40 41.57
N ASP A 20 52.79 34.95 42.82
CA ASP A 20 51.76 33.96 43.11
C ASP A 20 50.34 34.48 42.89
N CYS A 21 50.08 35.79 43.12
CA CYS A 21 48.78 36.42 42.88
C CYS A 21 48.45 36.56 41.36
N TRP A 22 49.46 36.75 40.52
CA TRP A 22 49.28 36.87 39.07
C TRP A 22 49.08 35.52 38.42
N LEU A 23 49.73 34.48 38.86
CA LEU A 23 49.55 33.11 38.38
C LEU A 23 48.16 32.54 38.81
N LEU A 24 47.64 32.86 39.99
CA LEU A 24 46.29 32.54 40.41
C LEU A 24 45.21 33.30 39.63
N ALA A 25 45.42 34.55 39.26
CA ALA A 25 44.49 35.35 38.47
C ALA A 25 44.43 34.86 37.00
N VAL A 26 45.56 34.47 36.41
CA VAL A 26 45.62 33.90 35.04
C VAL A 26 45.06 32.48 35.03
N GLY A 27 45.27 31.68 36.09
CA GLY A 27 44.66 30.36 36.24
C GLY A 27 43.14 30.40 36.36
N CYS A 28 42.53 31.39 37.05
CA CYS A 28 41.09 31.57 37.09
C CYS A 28 40.47 32.03 35.77
N TRP A 29 41.19 32.73 34.93
CA TRP A 29 40.71 33.13 33.60
C TRP A 29 40.70 31.99 32.59
N LEU A 30 41.53 30.97 32.75
CA LEU A 30 41.57 29.78 31.90
C LEU A 30 40.43 28.80 32.24
N PHE A 31 39.87 28.80 33.44
CA PHE A 31 38.71 28.00 33.82
C PHE A 31 37.34 28.61 33.44
N ALA A 32 37.30 29.91 33.12
CA ALA A 32 36.06 30.57 32.66
C ALA A 32 35.75 30.35 31.15
N ALA A 33 36.59 29.63 30.41
CA ALA A 33 36.43 29.36 28.97
C ALA A 33 35.75 28.01 28.68
N CYS A 34 35.22 27.30 29.66
CA CYS A 34 34.24 26.24 29.43
C CYS A 34 32.89 26.89 29.13
N GLY A 35 32.76 27.50 27.96
CA GLY A 35 31.48 27.92 27.43
C GLY A 35 30.59 26.67 27.25
N ASN A 36 29.47 26.65 27.95
CA ASN A 36 28.37 25.72 27.71
C ASN A 36 27.98 25.93 26.24
N LYS A 37 28.42 25.07 25.34
CA LYS A 37 27.89 25.07 23.97
C LYS A 37 26.42 24.78 24.12
N GLU A 38 25.57 25.79 23.95
CA GLU A 38 24.13 25.56 23.79
C GLU A 38 23.96 24.46 22.76
N LYS A 39 23.20 23.44 23.14
CA LYS A 39 22.88 22.36 22.21
C LYS A 39 22.17 23.00 21.01
N GLU A 40 22.75 22.88 19.86
CA GLU A 40 22.26 23.48 18.61
C GLU A 40 21.01 22.80 18.07
N TYR A 41 20.56 21.72 18.76
CA TYR A 41 19.40 20.90 18.41
C TYR A 41 18.61 20.50 19.66
N ASP A 42 17.30 20.22 19.47
CA ASP A 42 16.39 19.83 20.54
C ASP A 42 16.29 18.31 20.68
N ALA A 43 16.39 17.58 19.56
CA ALA A 43 16.31 16.12 19.55
C ALA A 43 17.14 15.54 18.38
N THR A 44 17.45 14.25 18.49
CA THR A 44 18.17 13.48 17.48
C THR A 44 17.36 12.26 17.07
N GLY A 45 17.60 11.77 15.88
CA GLY A 45 16.93 10.59 15.36
C GLY A 45 17.57 10.02 14.11
N THR A 46 16.81 9.21 13.39
CA THR A 46 17.23 8.59 12.13
C THR A 46 16.21 8.87 11.04
N PHE A 47 16.71 9.02 9.82
CA PHE A 47 15.85 9.15 8.64
C PHE A 47 15.21 7.83 8.29
N GLU A 48 13.89 7.83 8.13
CA GLU A 48 13.05 6.71 7.67
C GLU A 48 12.33 7.11 6.39
N ALA A 49 11.97 6.14 5.57
CA ALA A 49 11.09 6.32 4.41
C ALA A 49 9.88 5.39 4.50
N THR A 50 8.86 5.65 3.70
CA THR A 50 7.77 4.69 3.52
C THR A 50 8.27 3.56 2.65
N GLU A 51 8.39 2.36 3.21
CA GLU A 51 8.83 1.16 2.53
C GLU A 51 7.65 0.22 2.24
N VAL A 52 7.63 -0.35 1.05
CA VAL A 52 6.64 -1.36 0.65
C VAL A 52 7.36 -2.56 0.07
N THR A 53 7.08 -3.73 0.62
CA THR A 53 7.57 -5.01 0.07
C THR A 53 6.59 -5.50 -0.98
N VAL A 54 7.06 -5.66 -2.22
CA VAL A 54 6.31 -6.26 -3.32
C VAL A 54 6.50 -7.76 -3.26
N ALA A 55 5.40 -8.49 -3.15
CA ALA A 55 5.40 -9.95 -3.08
C ALA A 55 4.67 -10.55 -4.29
N ALA A 56 5.00 -11.80 -4.62
CA ALA A 56 4.31 -12.54 -5.67
C ALA A 56 2.85 -12.81 -5.28
N GLU A 57 1.92 -12.51 -6.18
CA GLU A 57 0.49 -12.77 -6.00
C GLU A 57 0.04 -14.09 -6.66
N GLN A 58 0.91 -14.70 -7.48
CA GLN A 58 0.68 -15.98 -8.16
C GLN A 58 1.92 -16.88 -8.04
N ASN A 59 1.65 -18.20 -8.12
CA ASN A 59 2.71 -19.22 -8.17
C ASN A 59 3.19 -19.40 -9.60
N GLY A 60 4.50 -19.51 -9.80
CA GLY A 60 5.08 -19.82 -11.10
C GLY A 60 6.55 -19.47 -11.19
N THR A 61 7.14 -19.69 -12.34
CA THR A 61 8.50 -19.24 -12.63
C THR A 61 8.50 -17.76 -12.96
N LEU A 62 9.42 -17.00 -12.37
CA LEU A 62 9.62 -15.59 -12.66
C LEU A 62 10.27 -15.43 -14.04
N LEU A 63 9.48 -15.11 -15.07
CA LEU A 63 9.97 -14.98 -16.46
C LEU A 63 10.79 -13.72 -16.65
N MET A 64 10.45 -12.66 -15.93
CA MET A 64 11.11 -11.37 -16.02
C MET A 64 11.05 -10.66 -14.67
N LEU A 65 12.15 -10.01 -14.31
CA LEU A 65 12.22 -9.02 -13.24
C LEU A 65 13.20 -7.93 -13.73
N SER A 66 12.64 -6.86 -14.30
CA SER A 66 13.36 -5.86 -15.10
C SER A 66 13.97 -4.73 -14.30
N VAL A 67 14.08 -4.89 -12.98
CA VAL A 67 14.59 -3.86 -12.07
C VAL A 67 15.79 -4.36 -11.30
N SER A 68 16.67 -3.42 -10.96
CA SER A 68 17.85 -3.62 -10.12
C SER A 68 17.78 -2.73 -8.88
N GLU A 69 18.57 -3.06 -7.86
CA GLU A 69 18.72 -2.22 -6.68
C GLU A 69 19.25 -0.85 -7.08
N GLY A 70 18.63 0.20 -6.55
CA GLY A 70 18.93 1.59 -6.89
C GLY A 70 18.11 2.18 -8.04
N ASP A 71 17.35 1.36 -8.78
CA ASP A 71 16.50 1.87 -9.86
C ASP A 71 15.32 2.67 -9.30
N SER A 72 14.95 3.73 -10.02
CA SER A 72 13.74 4.50 -9.75
C SER A 72 12.58 3.93 -10.56
N ILE A 73 11.46 3.66 -9.89
CA ILE A 73 10.23 3.14 -10.50
C ILE A 73 9.04 4.05 -10.19
N VAL A 74 8.03 3.99 -11.06
CA VAL A 74 6.80 4.78 -10.92
C VAL A 74 5.65 3.87 -10.55
N GLN A 75 4.75 4.34 -9.70
CA GLN A 75 3.54 3.61 -9.33
C GLN A 75 2.77 3.13 -10.57
N GLY A 76 2.38 1.85 -10.58
CA GLY A 76 1.72 1.21 -11.71
C GLY A 76 2.65 0.80 -12.86
N GLN A 77 3.97 0.97 -12.73
CA GLN A 77 4.94 0.41 -13.67
C GLN A 77 5.04 -1.11 -13.50
N GLU A 78 5.01 -1.84 -14.60
CA GLU A 78 5.29 -3.28 -14.60
C GLU A 78 6.79 -3.51 -14.37
N VAL A 79 7.12 -4.25 -13.33
CA VAL A 79 8.50 -4.53 -12.92
C VAL A 79 8.89 -5.99 -13.08
N GLY A 80 7.91 -6.87 -13.29
CA GLY A 80 8.19 -8.29 -13.48
C GLY A 80 6.97 -9.06 -13.98
N LEU A 81 7.20 -10.31 -14.37
CA LEU A 81 6.19 -11.22 -14.91
C LEU A 81 6.43 -12.65 -14.43
N VAL A 82 5.41 -13.23 -13.82
CA VAL A 82 5.33 -14.67 -13.50
C VAL A 82 4.75 -15.42 -14.69
N ASP A 83 5.12 -16.68 -14.90
CA ASP A 83 4.64 -17.52 -16.00
C ASP A 83 3.10 -17.58 -16.05
N THR A 84 2.56 -17.13 -17.16
CA THR A 84 1.13 -17.04 -17.44
C THR A 84 0.57 -18.21 -18.25
N THR A 85 1.44 -19.10 -18.74
CA THR A 85 1.11 -20.13 -19.75
C THR A 85 -0.06 -21.00 -19.34
N GLN A 86 -0.05 -21.52 -18.12
CA GLN A 86 -1.12 -22.43 -17.63
C GLN A 86 -2.46 -21.70 -17.49
N ILE A 87 -2.43 -20.46 -17.01
CA ILE A 87 -3.65 -19.66 -16.84
C ILE A 87 -4.23 -19.32 -18.22
N TRP A 88 -3.38 -18.92 -19.16
CA TRP A 88 -3.78 -18.61 -20.52
C TRP A 88 -4.41 -19.81 -21.22
N LEU A 89 -3.79 -21.01 -21.15
CA LEU A 89 -4.35 -22.25 -21.72
C LEU A 89 -5.70 -22.60 -21.13
N LYS A 90 -5.89 -22.39 -19.82
CA LYS A 90 -7.16 -22.61 -19.14
C LYS A 90 -8.25 -21.67 -19.64
N ILE A 91 -7.91 -20.40 -19.90
CA ILE A 91 -8.83 -19.43 -20.50
C ILE A 91 -9.26 -19.89 -21.89
N GLN A 92 -8.31 -20.38 -22.72
CA GLN A 92 -8.61 -20.91 -24.06
C GLN A 92 -9.54 -22.13 -23.98
N GLN A 93 -9.30 -23.05 -23.04
CA GLN A 93 -10.16 -24.21 -22.82
C GLN A 93 -11.59 -23.80 -22.48
N LEU A 94 -11.76 -22.82 -21.58
CA LEU A 94 -13.09 -22.30 -21.23
C LEU A 94 -13.75 -21.57 -22.39
N GLY A 95 -12.95 -20.87 -23.22
CA GLY A 95 -13.44 -20.25 -24.44
C GLY A 95 -14.03 -21.27 -25.42
N ALA A 96 -13.35 -22.40 -25.63
CA ALA A 96 -13.87 -23.51 -26.44
C ALA A 96 -15.17 -24.10 -25.82
N THR A 97 -15.20 -24.29 -24.51
CA THR A 97 -16.43 -24.77 -23.81
C THR A 97 -17.60 -23.80 -23.99
N LYS A 98 -17.34 -22.49 -23.91
CA LYS A 98 -18.35 -21.47 -24.18
C LYS A 98 -18.93 -21.59 -25.58
N GLN A 99 -18.07 -21.79 -26.58
CA GLN A 99 -18.49 -21.96 -27.97
C GLN A 99 -19.38 -23.20 -28.15
N VAL A 100 -19.06 -24.32 -27.47
CA VAL A 100 -19.91 -25.53 -27.45
C VAL A 100 -21.30 -25.21 -26.92
N TYR A 101 -21.43 -24.57 -25.77
CA TYR A 101 -22.74 -24.20 -25.21
C TYR A 101 -23.50 -23.23 -26.12
N GLN A 102 -22.83 -22.30 -26.76
CA GLN A 102 -23.47 -21.40 -27.73
C GLN A 102 -23.99 -22.11 -28.94
N SER A 103 -23.28 -23.12 -29.47
CA SER A 103 -23.73 -23.92 -30.62
C SER A 103 -24.87 -24.85 -30.29
N GLN A 104 -25.01 -25.26 -29.03
CA GLN A 104 -26.13 -26.13 -28.56
C GLN A 104 -27.43 -25.35 -28.34
N LYS A 105 -27.42 -24.02 -28.40
CA LYS A 105 -28.62 -23.21 -28.20
C LYS A 105 -29.61 -23.44 -29.35
N PRO A 106 -30.83 -23.95 -29.05
CA PRO A 106 -31.79 -24.23 -30.07
C PRO A 106 -32.37 -22.96 -30.69
N ASP A 107 -32.63 -23.01 -31.99
CA ASP A 107 -33.43 -22.00 -32.68
C ASP A 107 -34.90 -22.29 -32.38
N MET A 108 -35.49 -21.61 -31.42
CA MET A 108 -36.86 -21.83 -30.95
C MET A 108 -37.88 -21.64 -32.07
N GLU A 109 -37.72 -20.60 -32.91
CA GLU A 109 -38.65 -20.28 -33.99
C GLU A 109 -38.73 -21.43 -34.98
N LYS A 110 -37.61 -22.00 -35.42
CA LYS A 110 -37.59 -23.14 -36.35
C LYS A 110 -38.19 -24.38 -35.75
N GLN A 111 -37.96 -24.64 -34.42
CA GLN A 111 -38.45 -25.86 -33.81
C GLN A 111 -39.97 -25.83 -33.56
N ILE A 112 -40.60 -24.67 -33.34
CA ILE A 112 -42.05 -24.57 -33.12
C ILE A 112 -42.83 -24.23 -34.39
N ALA A 113 -42.16 -23.88 -35.50
CA ALA A 113 -42.78 -23.38 -36.74
C ALA A 113 -43.85 -24.34 -37.26
N ALA A 114 -43.55 -25.64 -37.35
CA ALA A 114 -44.52 -26.67 -37.84
C ALA A 114 -45.78 -26.77 -36.96
N THR A 115 -45.61 -26.77 -35.66
CA THR A 115 -46.77 -26.87 -34.71
C THR A 115 -47.55 -25.54 -34.74
N ARG A 116 -46.90 -24.39 -34.92
CA ARG A 116 -47.58 -23.10 -35.06
C ARG A 116 -48.42 -23.05 -36.32
N GLU A 117 -47.95 -23.56 -37.49
CA GLU A 117 -48.70 -23.66 -38.73
C GLU A 117 -49.87 -24.61 -38.60
N GLN A 118 -49.72 -25.79 -37.97
CA GLN A 118 -50.79 -26.71 -37.70
C GLN A 118 -51.90 -26.05 -36.85
N LEU A 119 -51.49 -25.30 -35.79
CA LEU A 119 -52.46 -24.57 -34.96
C LEU A 119 -53.19 -23.49 -35.75
N ALA A 120 -52.48 -22.73 -36.60
CA ALA A 120 -53.11 -21.72 -37.44
C ALA A 120 -54.13 -22.30 -38.39
N LYS A 121 -53.83 -23.46 -39.03
CA LYS A 121 -54.77 -24.20 -39.88
C LYS A 121 -56.00 -24.66 -39.11
N ALA A 122 -55.79 -25.26 -37.92
CA ALA A 122 -56.93 -25.74 -37.08
C ALA A 122 -57.82 -24.58 -36.59
N GLN A 123 -57.22 -23.43 -36.29
CA GLN A 123 -57.99 -22.22 -35.92
C GLN A 123 -58.80 -21.65 -37.11
N ALA A 124 -58.26 -21.69 -38.31
CA ALA A 124 -59.03 -21.30 -39.52
C ALA A 124 -60.21 -22.23 -39.78
N GLU A 125 -59.99 -23.54 -39.59
CA GLU A 125 -61.05 -24.55 -39.72
C GLU A 125 -62.14 -24.38 -38.64
N GLN A 126 -61.75 -24.13 -37.40
CA GLN A 126 -62.68 -23.81 -36.30
C GLN A 126 -63.55 -22.58 -36.62
N ARG A 127 -62.94 -21.48 -37.13
CA ARG A 127 -63.73 -20.29 -37.54
C ARG A 127 -64.71 -20.61 -38.63
N ARG A 128 -64.35 -21.41 -39.63
CA ARG A 128 -65.20 -21.83 -40.71
C ARG A 128 -66.39 -22.64 -40.22
N TYR A 129 -66.19 -23.61 -39.33
CA TYR A 129 -67.27 -24.37 -38.73
C TYR A 129 -68.15 -23.52 -37.84
N GLN A 130 -67.60 -22.53 -37.14
CA GLN A 130 -68.38 -21.60 -36.32
C GLN A 130 -69.42 -20.83 -37.19
N GLU A 131 -69.00 -20.37 -38.37
CA GLU A 131 -69.82 -19.64 -39.32
C GLU A 131 -70.91 -20.58 -39.87
N LEU A 132 -70.54 -21.81 -40.31
CA LEU A 132 -71.50 -22.80 -40.84
C LEU A 132 -72.53 -23.26 -39.82
N VAL A 133 -72.15 -23.39 -38.57
CA VAL A 133 -73.08 -23.78 -37.48
C VAL A 133 -74.06 -22.62 -37.18
N ASN A 134 -73.57 -21.40 -37.18
CA ASN A 134 -74.41 -20.20 -36.98
C ASN A 134 -75.42 -20.02 -38.10
N ASP A 135 -75.05 -20.41 -39.32
CA ASP A 135 -75.93 -20.36 -40.49
C ASP A 135 -76.83 -21.60 -40.59
N GLY A 136 -76.75 -22.54 -39.62
CA GLY A 136 -77.55 -23.78 -39.62
C GLY A 136 -77.12 -24.80 -40.68
N ALA A 137 -76.00 -24.63 -41.34
CA ALA A 137 -75.45 -25.42 -42.43
C ALA A 137 -74.54 -26.59 -42.01
N ALA A 138 -74.15 -26.66 -40.71
CA ALA A 138 -73.38 -27.79 -40.18
C ALA A 138 -73.85 -28.21 -38.76
N PRO A 139 -73.62 -29.48 -38.36
CA PRO A 139 -73.87 -29.95 -37.00
C PRO A 139 -72.91 -29.33 -35.98
N SER A 140 -73.42 -28.98 -34.77
CA SER A 140 -72.57 -28.43 -33.67
C SER A 140 -71.41 -29.33 -33.27
N LYS A 141 -71.56 -30.65 -33.44
CA LYS A 141 -70.49 -31.64 -33.19
C LYS A 141 -69.23 -31.34 -33.98
N MET A 142 -69.33 -30.85 -35.23
CA MET A 142 -68.14 -30.49 -36.03
C MET A 142 -67.36 -29.30 -35.45
N LEU A 143 -68.07 -28.35 -34.87
CA LEU A 143 -67.48 -27.23 -34.16
C LEU A 143 -66.81 -27.70 -32.86
N ASP A 144 -67.45 -28.57 -32.11
CA ASP A 144 -66.87 -29.12 -30.85
C ASP A 144 -65.61 -29.94 -31.14
N ASP A 145 -65.56 -30.73 -32.21
CA ASP A 145 -64.37 -31.47 -32.64
C ASP A 145 -63.25 -30.57 -33.06
N ALA A 146 -63.53 -29.51 -33.89
CA ALA A 146 -62.52 -28.50 -34.29
C ALA A 146 -61.99 -27.69 -33.09
N THR A 147 -62.90 -27.36 -32.16
CA THR A 147 -62.47 -26.62 -30.94
C THR A 147 -61.58 -27.51 -30.06
N SER A 148 -61.85 -28.78 -29.95
CA SER A 148 -61.00 -29.72 -29.23
C SER A 148 -59.65 -29.90 -29.87
N GLN A 149 -59.59 -29.95 -31.22
CA GLN A 149 -58.31 -30.00 -31.96
C GLN A 149 -57.46 -28.75 -31.75
N VAL A 150 -58.05 -27.56 -31.77
CA VAL A 150 -57.33 -26.30 -31.47
C VAL A 150 -56.77 -26.34 -30.02
N LYS A 151 -57.56 -26.81 -29.04
CA LYS A 151 -57.08 -26.93 -27.65
C LYS A 151 -55.87 -27.87 -27.51
N VAL A 152 -55.89 -29.01 -28.21
CA VAL A 152 -54.81 -30.01 -28.19
C VAL A 152 -53.55 -29.39 -28.78
N LEU A 153 -53.62 -28.80 -29.97
CA LEU A 153 -52.47 -28.20 -30.66
C LEU A 153 -51.87 -27.00 -29.87
N ARG A 154 -52.75 -26.18 -29.24
CA ARG A 154 -52.31 -25.10 -28.39
C ARG A 154 -51.51 -25.61 -27.20
N ARG A 155 -52.02 -26.62 -26.48
CA ARG A 155 -51.30 -27.24 -25.34
C ARG A 155 -50.00 -27.88 -25.77
N GLN A 156 -49.97 -28.49 -26.97
CA GLN A 156 -48.72 -29.07 -27.53
C GLN A 156 -47.70 -27.97 -27.84
N LEU A 157 -48.11 -26.86 -28.42
CA LEU A 157 -47.23 -25.70 -28.68
C LEU A 157 -46.71 -25.12 -27.36
N ASP A 158 -47.60 -24.89 -26.39
CA ASP A 158 -47.21 -24.35 -25.08
C ASP A 158 -46.21 -25.26 -24.35
N ALA A 159 -46.36 -26.57 -24.41
CA ALA A 159 -45.46 -27.56 -23.85
C ALA A 159 -44.07 -27.51 -24.56
N GLN A 160 -44.06 -27.42 -25.91
CA GLN A 160 -42.81 -27.30 -26.68
C GLN A 160 -42.06 -25.99 -26.35
N VAL A 161 -42.77 -24.84 -26.31
CA VAL A 161 -42.19 -23.54 -25.96
C VAL A 161 -41.63 -23.60 -24.54
N SER A 162 -42.35 -24.16 -23.59
CA SER A 162 -41.88 -24.31 -22.20
C SER A 162 -40.61 -25.16 -22.10
N ALA A 163 -40.57 -26.31 -22.78
CA ALA A 163 -39.41 -27.20 -22.79
C ALA A 163 -38.17 -26.51 -23.38
N LEU A 164 -38.35 -25.85 -24.54
CA LEU A 164 -37.28 -25.12 -25.20
C LEU A 164 -36.78 -23.91 -24.38
N SER A 165 -37.71 -23.17 -23.76
CA SER A 165 -37.36 -22.04 -22.90
C SER A 165 -36.53 -22.47 -21.68
N THR A 166 -36.89 -23.62 -21.06
CA THR A 166 -36.13 -24.23 -19.98
C THR A 166 -34.73 -24.64 -20.44
N GLN A 167 -34.62 -25.26 -21.62
CA GLN A 167 -33.33 -25.66 -22.21
C GLN A 167 -32.44 -24.41 -22.46
N VAL A 168 -32.98 -23.34 -23.06
CA VAL A 168 -32.27 -22.09 -23.29
C VAL A 168 -31.85 -21.45 -21.96
N SER A 169 -32.73 -21.46 -20.96
CA SER A 169 -32.39 -20.91 -19.62
C SER A 169 -31.26 -21.70 -18.98
N THR A 170 -31.26 -23.03 -19.05
CA THR A 170 -30.18 -23.88 -18.54
C THR A 170 -28.86 -23.57 -19.24
N LEU A 171 -28.85 -23.48 -20.58
CA LEU A 171 -27.64 -23.13 -21.34
C LEU A 171 -27.11 -21.71 -21.02
N ASN A 172 -28.00 -20.74 -20.85
CA ASN A 172 -27.63 -19.40 -20.44
C ASN A 172 -27.00 -19.40 -19.03
N SER A 173 -27.47 -20.18 -18.10
CA SER A 173 -26.90 -20.36 -16.76
C SER A 173 -25.51 -21.00 -16.83
N GLN A 174 -25.30 -22.00 -17.68
CA GLN A 174 -23.99 -22.61 -17.93
C GLN A 174 -23.01 -21.63 -18.55
N LEU A 175 -23.45 -20.84 -19.55
CA LEU A 175 -22.65 -19.78 -20.14
C LEU A 175 -22.23 -18.73 -19.11
N SER A 176 -23.15 -18.31 -18.25
CA SER A 176 -22.85 -17.37 -17.16
C SER A 176 -21.79 -17.93 -16.19
N THR A 177 -21.88 -19.22 -15.86
CA THR A 177 -20.87 -19.90 -15.02
C THR A 177 -19.49 -19.87 -15.65
N VAL A 178 -19.41 -20.21 -16.97
CA VAL A 178 -18.13 -20.14 -17.71
C VAL A 178 -17.59 -18.71 -17.74
N ASP A 179 -18.45 -17.72 -17.95
CA ASP A 179 -18.02 -16.30 -17.95
C ASP A 179 -17.45 -15.85 -16.61
N VAL A 180 -18.00 -16.34 -15.49
CA VAL A 180 -17.43 -16.10 -14.16
C VAL A 180 -16.05 -16.75 -14.02
N GLN A 181 -15.89 -18.00 -14.45
CA GLN A 181 -14.61 -18.70 -14.41
C GLN A 181 -13.55 -18.01 -15.26
N VAL A 182 -13.92 -17.53 -16.45
CA VAL A 182 -13.00 -16.75 -17.31
C VAL A 182 -12.58 -15.46 -16.61
N ARG A 183 -13.50 -14.76 -15.95
CA ARG A 183 -13.15 -13.54 -15.19
C ARG A 183 -12.18 -13.82 -14.04
N GLN A 184 -12.37 -14.90 -13.30
CA GLN A 184 -11.47 -15.33 -12.23
C GLN A 184 -10.05 -15.62 -12.77
N LEU A 185 -9.96 -16.33 -13.90
CA LEU A 185 -8.66 -16.60 -14.51
C LEU A 185 -7.99 -15.35 -15.08
N ARG A 186 -8.76 -14.38 -15.58
CA ARG A 186 -8.21 -13.08 -16.00
C ARG A 186 -7.66 -12.27 -14.84
N ASP A 187 -8.33 -12.29 -13.69
CA ASP A 187 -7.80 -11.66 -12.47
C ASP A 187 -6.47 -12.32 -12.04
N GLN A 188 -6.41 -13.67 -12.08
CA GLN A 188 -5.17 -14.39 -11.82
C GLN A 188 -4.07 -14.05 -12.84
N LEU A 189 -4.43 -13.93 -14.12
CA LEU A 189 -3.49 -13.52 -15.16
C LEU A 189 -2.93 -12.12 -14.90
N GLN A 190 -3.79 -11.18 -14.51
CA GLN A 190 -3.36 -9.83 -14.16
C GLN A 190 -2.42 -9.82 -12.96
N LYS A 191 -2.63 -10.68 -11.97
CA LYS A 191 -1.77 -10.84 -10.80
C LYS A 191 -0.43 -11.52 -11.09
N CYS A 192 -0.25 -12.09 -12.29
CA CYS A 192 1.07 -12.53 -12.76
C CYS A 192 1.97 -11.36 -13.16
N HIS A 193 1.39 -10.21 -13.52
CA HIS A 193 2.11 -8.98 -13.82
C HIS A 193 2.42 -8.27 -12.49
N ILE A 194 3.70 -8.15 -12.16
CA ILE A 194 4.16 -7.54 -10.93
C ILE A 194 4.24 -6.04 -11.15
N MET A 195 3.38 -5.30 -10.47
CA MET A 195 3.28 -3.85 -10.60
C MET A 195 3.90 -3.13 -9.40
N ALA A 196 4.56 -2.00 -9.64
CA ALA A 196 5.07 -1.14 -8.58
C ALA A 196 3.92 -0.51 -7.78
N PRO A 197 3.83 -0.72 -6.45
CA PRO A 197 2.73 -0.21 -5.63
C PRO A 197 2.85 1.28 -5.32
N ILE A 198 4.07 1.81 -5.31
CA ILE A 198 4.40 3.21 -5.06
C ILE A 198 5.48 3.70 -6.03
N THR A 199 5.55 5.02 -6.22
CA THR A 199 6.70 5.65 -6.86
C THR A 199 7.85 5.73 -5.87
N GLY A 200 9.05 5.28 -6.25
CA GLY A 200 10.19 5.27 -5.34
C GLY A 200 11.43 4.61 -5.94
N MET A 201 12.35 4.26 -5.07
CA MET A 201 13.59 3.57 -5.40
C MET A 201 13.53 2.12 -4.93
N VAL A 202 14.02 1.20 -5.71
CA VAL A 202 14.22 -0.21 -5.32
C VAL A 202 15.38 -0.27 -4.33
N LEU A 203 15.09 -0.70 -3.09
CA LEU A 203 16.10 -0.82 -2.04
C LEU A 203 16.80 -2.18 -2.10
N GLU A 204 16.00 -3.23 -2.22
CA GLU A 204 16.48 -4.61 -2.16
C GLU A 204 15.71 -5.47 -3.16
N LYS A 205 16.40 -6.43 -3.74
CA LYS A 205 15.86 -7.43 -4.66
C LYS A 205 16.01 -8.83 -4.03
N TYR A 206 14.91 -9.52 -3.79
CA TYR A 206 14.86 -10.81 -3.07
C TYR A 206 14.72 -12.03 -3.98
N ALA A 207 14.47 -11.82 -5.27
CA ALA A 207 14.29 -12.89 -6.24
C ALA A 207 14.94 -12.54 -7.57
N GLU A 208 15.36 -13.57 -8.31
CA GLU A 208 15.97 -13.44 -9.62
C GLU A 208 15.13 -14.08 -10.71
N GLN A 209 15.33 -13.59 -11.95
CA GLN A 209 14.70 -14.18 -13.12
C GLN A 209 15.04 -15.67 -13.22
N GLY A 210 14.03 -16.49 -13.52
CA GLY A 210 14.16 -17.95 -13.60
C GLY A 210 13.86 -18.69 -12.28
N GLU A 211 13.74 -17.99 -11.16
CA GLU A 211 13.34 -18.63 -9.91
C GLU A 211 11.85 -18.98 -9.88
N PHE A 212 11.51 -20.06 -9.21
CA PHE A 212 10.13 -20.37 -8.88
C PHE A 212 9.70 -19.57 -7.66
N VAL A 213 8.59 -18.84 -7.79
CA VAL A 213 7.99 -18.03 -6.72
C VAL A 213 6.64 -18.59 -6.31
N ALA A 214 6.36 -18.55 -5.01
CA ALA A 214 5.07 -18.90 -4.43
C ALA A 214 4.34 -17.61 -3.99
N VAL A 215 3.01 -17.68 -3.89
CA VAL A 215 2.20 -16.57 -3.36
C VAL A 215 2.73 -16.12 -2.00
N GLY A 216 2.96 -14.82 -1.84
CA GLY A 216 3.51 -14.21 -0.62
C GLY A 216 5.03 -14.17 -0.56
N LYS A 217 5.77 -14.78 -1.51
CA LYS A 217 7.24 -14.64 -1.55
C LYS A 217 7.60 -13.19 -1.87
N PRO A 218 8.41 -12.50 -1.02
CA PRO A 218 8.90 -11.17 -1.33
C PRO A 218 9.78 -11.21 -2.60
N LEU A 219 9.61 -10.24 -3.47
CA LEU A 219 10.34 -10.11 -4.72
C LEU A 219 11.29 -8.93 -4.71
N LEU A 220 10.82 -7.78 -4.21
CA LEU A 220 11.62 -6.56 -4.07
C LEU A 220 11.03 -5.66 -2.99
N LYS A 221 11.85 -4.74 -2.49
CA LYS A 221 11.46 -3.69 -1.55
C LYS A 221 11.63 -2.34 -2.21
N VAL A 222 10.60 -1.51 -2.15
CA VAL A 222 10.57 -0.15 -2.72
C VAL A 222 10.38 0.85 -1.60
N ALA A 223 11.08 1.98 -1.65
CA ALA A 223 10.89 3.08 -0.73
C ALA A 223 10.65 4.40 -1.47
N ASP A 224 9.73 5.19 -0.94
CA ASP A 224 9.61 6.59 -1.34
C ASP A 224 10.72 7.40 -0.68
N THR A 225 11.80 7.64 -1.43
CA THR A 225 12.96 8.39 -0.95
C THR A 225 12.83 9.90 -1.17
N ARG A 226 11.75 10.39 -1.76
CA ARG A 226 11.50 11.84 -1.92
C ARG A 226 10.87 12.43 -0.69
N GLN A 227 9.90 11.72 -0.09
CA GLN A 227 9.30 12.10 1.19
C GLN A 227 9.87 11.20 2.27
N MET A 228 10.74 11.76 3.08
CA MET A 228 11.35 11.06 4.20
C MET A 228 10.84 11.61 5.53
N PHE A 229 11.07 10.87 6.58
CA PHE A 229 10.72 11.25 7.94
C PHE A 229 11.99 11.18 8.80
N LEU A 230 12.27 12.23 9.56
CA LEU A 230 13.17 12.09 10.67
C LEU A 230 12.37 11.57 11.87
N ARG A 231 12.66 10.35 12.34
CA ARG A 231 12.14 9.82 13.58
C ARG A 231 13.05 10.23 14.72
N ALA A 232 12.70 11.31 15.37
CA ALA A 232 13.45 11.86 16.49
C ALA A 232 12.82 11.46 17.82
N TYR A 233 13.63 11.42 18.86
CA TYR A 233 13.21 11.06 20.21
C TYR A 233 13.30 12.28 21.12
N VAL A 234 12.17 12.64 21.72
CA VAL A 234 12.03 13.82 22.58
C VAL A 234 11.67 13.42 24.01
N THR A 235 12.14 14.21 24.96
CA THR A 235 11.78 14.03 26.38
C THR A 235 10.36 14.53 26.67
N SER A 236 9.76 14.09 27.79
CA SER A 236 8.45 14.56 28.23
C SER A 236 8.38 16.08 28.42
N ALA A 237 9.49 16.70 28.85
CA ALA A 237 9.57 18.14 29.04
C ALA A 237 9.49 18.91 27.70
N LEU A 238 10.10 18.38 26.65
CA LEU A 238 10.07 19.00 25.32
C LEU A 238 8.73 18.74 24.61
N LEU A 239 8.14 17.56 24.84
CA LEU A 239 6.89 17.11 24.19
C LEU A 239 5.74 18.09 24.36
N GLN A 240 5.62 18.75 25.53
CA GLN A 240 4.56 19.73 25.82
C GLN A 240 4.56 20.93 24.86
N HIS A 241 5.70 21.22 24.22
CA HIS A 241 5.88 22.35 23.32
C HIS A 241 5.78 21.96 21.84
N ILE A 242 5.58 20.66 21.53
CA ILE A 242 5.55 20.16 20.16
C ILE A 242 4.11 19.82 19.76
N LYS A 243 3.69 20.27 18.59
CA LYS A 243 2.36 20.01 18.03
C LYS A 243 2.48 19.43 16.61
N VAL A 244 1.55 18.56 16.26
CA VAL A 244 1.42 18.09 14.87
C VAL A 244 1.10 19.29 13.99
N GLY A 245 1.76 19.37 12.83
CA GLY A 245 1.69 20.51 11.91
C GLY A 245 2.70 21.63 12.18
N GLN A 246 3.45 21.56 13.29
CA GLN A 246 4.49 22.53 13.61
C GLN A 246 5.67 22.40 12.66
N LYS A 247 6.23 23.54 12.22
CA LYS A 247 7.46 23.58 11.43
C LYS A 247 8.66 23.28 12.31
N ALA A 248 9.63 22.59 11.75
CA ALA A 248 10.89 22.24 12.40
C ALA A 248 12.03 22.33 11.37
N LEU A 249 13.22 22.66 11.85
CA LEU A 249 14.45 22.61 11.08
C LEU A 249 15.11 21.26 11.32
N VAL A 250 15.30 20.47 10.27
CA VAL A 250 15.95 19.17 10.32
C VAL A 250 17.34 19.30 9.73
N MET A 251 18.31 18.76 10.41
CA MET A 251 19.72 18.82 10.02
C MET A 251 20.23 17.39 9.82
N ALA A 252 20.69 17.06 8.61
CA ALA A 252 21.37 15.80 8.30
C ALA A 252 22.88 16.00 8.38
N ASP A 253 23.61 14.98 8.87
CA ASP A 253 25.07 14.98 8.89
C ASP A 253 25.60 15.00 7.45
N TYR A 254 26.38 16.03 7.12
CA TYR A 254 26.99 16.20 5.79
C TYR A 254 28.47 15.78 5.74
N GLY A 255 29.00 15.27 6.86
CA GLY A 255 30.42 14.95 7.02
C GLY A 255 31.26 16.15 7.38
N ASN A 256 32.46 15.90 7.95
CA ASN A 256 33.42 16.93 8.39
C ASN A 256 32.83 17.99 9.33
N GLY A 257 31.79 17.65 10.10
CA GLY A 257 31.10 18.58 11.00
C GLY A 257 30.15 19.57 10.31
N GLN A 258 29.92 19.41 9.00
CA GLN A 258 28.92 20.18 8.28
C GLN A 258 27.55 19.51 8.37
N LYS A 259 26.50 20.34 8.43
CA LYS A 259 25.12 19.88 8.49
C LYS A 259 24.35 20.43 7.29
N LYS A 260 23.53 19.58 6.68
CA LYS A 260 22.60 19.98 5.62
C LYS A 260 21.24 20.20 6.23
N GLU A 261 20.68 21.37 6.01
CA GLU A 261 19.40 21.78 6.58
C GLU A 261 18.25 21.48 5.63
N TYR A 262 17.14 21.02 6.20
CA TYR A 262 15.88 20.77 5.52
C TYR A 262 14.73 21.38 6.32
N GLU A 263 13.80 22.03 5.64
CA GLU A 263 12.54 22.41 6.26
C GLU A 263 11.67 21.17 6.44
N GLY A 264 11.20 20.95 7.65
CA GLY A 264 10.34 19.83 8.00
C GLY A 264 9.06 20.28 8.69
N THR A 265 8.10 19.36 8.74
CA THR A 265 6.84 19.56 9.47
C THR A 265 6.57 18.34 10.33
N VAL A 266 6.23 18.57 11.59
CA VAL A 266 5.84 17.48 12.52
C VAL A 266 4.58 16.79 11.99
N SER A 267 4.72 15.55 11.55
CA SER A 267 3.64 14.76 10.96
C SER A 267 2.96 13.84 11.96
N TRP A 268 3.70 13.40 12.99
CA TRP A 268 3.17 12.44 13.95
C TRP A 268 3.95 12.50 15.28
N ILE A 269 3.24 12.25 16.36
CA ILE A 269 3.78 12.17 17.72
C ILE A 269 3.28 10.86 18.34
N SER A 270 4.19 10.07 18.92
CA SER A 270 3.83 8.81 19.57
C SER A 270 2.97 9.05 20.81
N SER A 271 1.88 8.28 20.94
CA SER A 271 1.05 8.24 22.15
C SER A 271 1.61 7.32 23.23
N LYS A 272 2.71 6.60 22.93
CA LYS A 272 3.37 5.69 23.86
C LYS A 272 4.83 6.11 24.01
N SER A 273 5.34 6.03 25.23
CA SER A 273 6.77 6.18 25.50
C SER A 273 7.54 4.99 24.96
N GLU A 274 8.73 5.25 24.45
CA GLU A 274 9.70 4.25 24.03
C GLU A 274 10.93 4.36 24.92
N PHE A 275 11.62 3.23 25.14
CA PHE A 275 12.92 3.25 25.78
C PHE A 275 13.97 3.64 24.74
N THR A 276 14.91 4.50 25.14
CA THR A 276 16.07 4.77 24.26
C THR A 276 16.82 3.45 24.04
N PRO A 277 17.24 3.13 22.82
CA PRO A 277 17.97 1.90 22.51
C PRO A 277 19.44 1.95 22.99
N LYS A 278 19.68 2.42 24.23
CA LYS A 278 21.00 2.38 24.87
C LYS A 278 21.04 1.24 25.86
N THR A 279 22.10 0.45 25.82
CA THR A 279 22.42 -0.54 26.84
C THR A 279 22.65 0.20 28.17
N ILE A 280 21.72 0.09 29.11
CA ILE A 280 21.73 0.78 30.38
C ILE A 280 22.85 0.23 31.24
N LEU A 281 23.81 1.05 31.62
CA LEU A 281 24.96 0.66 32.44
C LEU A 281 24.90 1.19 33.88
N THR A 282 24.01 2.13 34.21
CA THR A 282 23.91 2.72 35.57
C THR A 282 22.47 3.02 35.97
N ASP A 283 22.18 3.04 37.29
CA ASP A 283 20.86 3.28 37.89
C ASP A 283 20.32 4.69 37.63
N ASP A 284 21.16 5.69 37.37
CA ASP A 284 20.77 7.08 37.11
C ASP A 284 20.25 7.32 35.68
N GLU A 285 20.48 6.40 34.75
CA GLU A 285 20.04 6.52 33.36
C GLU A 285 18.66 5.91 33.09
N ARG A 286 17.97 5.40 34.12
CA ARG A 286 16.62 4.80 34.02
C ARG A 286 15.50 5.79 33.76
N ALA A 287 15.75 7.09 33.75
CA ALA A 287 14.69 8.07 33.98
C ALA A 287 14.11 8.72 32.73
N ASP A 288 14.68 8.60 31.55
CA ASP A 288 14.18 9.36 30.43
C ASP A 288 13.33 8.52 29.47
N LEU A 289 12.04 8.40 29.85
CA LEU A 289 11.00 8.03 28.90
C LEU A 289 11.02 9.03 27.74
N VAL A 290 11.27 8.54 26.55
CA VAL A 290 11.27 9.36 25.34
C VAL A 290 10.05 9.04 24.48
N TYR A 291 9.62 10.01 23.71
CA TYR A 291 8.52 9.88 22.77
C TYR A 291 9.06 10.07 21.37
N ALA A 292 8.66 9.15 20.46
CA ALA A 292 9.02 9.29 19.07
C ALA A 292 8.18 10.38 18.39
N VAL A 293 8.83 11.26 17.66
CA VAL A 293 8.20 12.30 16.85
C VAL A 293 8.69 12.12 15.41
N LYS A 294 7.78 12.07 14.44
CA LYS A 294 8.13 12.04 13.02
C LYS A 294 7.99 13.42 12.42
N VAL A 295 9.07 13.89 11.83
CA VAL A 295 9.12 15.14 11.08
C VAL A 295 9.24 14.81 9.60
N ALA A 296 8.23 15.15 8.81
CA ALA A 296 8.23 14.96 7.37
C ALA A 296 9.16 15.98 6.70
N VAL A 297 9.97 15.52 5.76
CA VAL A 297 10.99 16.29 5.07
C VAL A 297 10.97 15.95 3.58
N GLU A 298 11.06 16.94 2.71
CA GLU A 298 11.32 16.74 1.29
C GLU A 298 12.81 16.51 1.07
N ASN A 299 13.17 15.34 0.58
CA ASN A 299 14.55 14.94 0.36
C ASN A 299 14.98 15.22 -1.09
N ASP A 300 16.13 15.82 -1.24
CA ASP A 300 16.78 16.06 -2.52
C ASP A 300 17.68 14.91 -3.01
N GLY A 301 17.58 13.74 -2.34
CA GLY A 301 18.35 12.54 -2.65
C GLY A 301 19.63 12.37 -1.81
N TYR A 302 19.99 13.35 -0.97
CA TYR A 302 21.15 13.24 -0.09
C TYR A 302 20.86 12.40 1.16
N ALA A 303 19.78 12.70 1.88
CA ALA A 303 19.42 11.94 3.06
C ALA A 303 19.11 10.48 2.69
N LYS A 304 19.69 9.54 3.45
CA LYS A 304 19.54 8.10 3.26
C LYS A 304 18.81 7.49 4.45
N ILE A 305 18.09 6.40 4.21
CA ILE A 305 17.42 5.63 5.26
C ILE A 305 18.48 5.16 6.27
N GLY A 306 18.19 5.36 7.57
CA GLY A 306 19.11 5.05 8.65
C GLY A 306 20.18 6.11 8.93
N MET A 307 20.28 7.18 8.12
CA MET A 307 21.19 8.29 8.40
C MET A 307 20.76 9.04 9.67
N TYR A 308 21.72 9.47 10.46
CA TYR A 308 21.47 10.31 11.64
C TYR A 308 21.03 11.71 11.23
N GLY A 309 20.10 12.26 11.99
CA GLY A 309 19.66 13.63 11.85
C GLY A 309 19.34 14.25 13.20
N GLU A 310 19.39 15.55 13.22
CA GLU A 310 19.05 16.40 14.35
C GLU A 310 17.83 17.24 13.99
N VAL A 311 17.04 17.63 14.97
CA VAL A 311 15.90 18.51 14.76
C VAL A 311 15.87 19.62 15.78
N ARG A 312 15.53 20.82 15.29
CA ARG A 312 15.17 21.98 16.11
C ARG A 312 13.71 22.31 15.84
N PHE A 313 12.91 22.30 16.89
CA PHE A 313 11.50 22.67 16.80
C PHE A 313 11.40 24.20 16.95
N ASN A 314 10.96 24.89 15.92
CA ASN A 314 10.66 26.30 16.04
C ASN A 314 9.55 26.47 17.07
N PRO A 315 9.68 27.37 18.07
CA PRO A 315 8.59 27.65 18.97
C PRO A 315 7.37 28.04 18.14
N ALA A 316 6.21 27.41 18.44
CA ALA A 316 4.96 27.76 17.79
C ALA A 316 4.80 29.28 17.88
N SER A 317 4.69 29.98 16.76
CA SER A 317 4.27 31.37 16.76
C SER A 317 3.00 31.46 17.60
N PRO A 318 2.92 32.35 18.59
CA PRO A 318 1.70 32.48 19.37
C PRO A 318 0.56 32.70 18.37
N SER A 319 -0.47 31.89 18.45
CA SER A 319 -1.68 32.05 17.63
C SER A 319 -2.13 33.49 17.79
N GLU A 320 -2.14 34.25 16.71
CA GLU A 320 -2.89 35.50 16.60
C GLU A 320 -4.38 35.13 16.83
N GLY A 321 -4.84 35.24 18.06
CA GLY A 321 -6.22 34.86 18.40
C GLY A 321 -6.57 34.99 19.88
N GLU A 322 -6.05 36.03 20.56
CA GLU A 322 -6.73 36.60 21.73
C GLU A 322 -6.56 38.10 21.68
N GLY A 323 -7.37 38.69 20.84
CA GLY A 323 -7.62 40.11 20.79
C GLY A 323 -9.10 40.37 21.05
N LYS A 324 -9.36 40.89 22.24
CA LYS A 324 -10.58 41.70 22.60
C LYS A 324 -11.87 40.92 22.78
N GLU A 325 -12.27 40.67 23.99
CA GLU A 325 -13.09 41.59 24.79
C GLU A 325 -13.08 41.20 26.27
#